data_8d7cb697edbb907a73c7fe1f9bf53340
#
_entry.id   8d7cb697edbb907a73c7fe1f9bf53340
#
_cell.length_a   1.000
_cell.length_b   1.000
_cell.length_c   1.000
_cell.angle_alpha   90.00
_cell.angle_beta   90.00
_cell.angle_gamma   90.00
#
_symmetry.space_group_name_H-M   'P 1'
#
loop_
_entity.id
_entity.type
_entity.pdbx_description
1 polymer ?
#
loop_
_entity_poly.entity_id
_entity_poly.type
_entity_poly.pdbx_seq_one_letter_code
_entity_poly.pdbx_strand_id
1 'polypeptide(L)'
;MALGLILAGSTGCSDNEETPEPQPLPVEFKLESKTVFVSCDGDEQSVNYTVENGLKNATIKVTADKEWILDPQAADGKITFTVELSSEEQTREATVTAVYEADGTNPIEKSFKVVQEAYDAPFKVSVDAVTPVSATISLTVSGPQQPYLILYSPKDQLGKLTPDEVIRKQLEYYEAVAPAIGQTYREVLQQALKAG
;
A
#
# COMPACT_ATOMS: atom_id res chain seq x y z
N MET A 1 51.90 20.11 82.27
CA MET A 1 53.07 19.19 82.16
C MET A 1 52.64 17.89 81.54
N ALA A 2 53.51 17.40 80.67
CA ALA A 2 53.49 16.08 80.02
C ALA A 2 52.70 15.97 78.72
N LEU A 3 53.50 16.12 77.73
CA LEU A 3 53.39 15.83 76.31
C LEU A 3 53.23 14.32 76.10
N GLY A 4 52.28 13.90 75.34
CA GLY A 4 52.12 12.54 74.89
C GLY A 4 51.87 12.49 73.39
N LEU A 5 52.97 12.23 72.63
CA LEU A 5 53.02 12.05 71.21
C LEU A 5 52.57 10.60 70.91
N ILE A 6 51.43 10.42 70.15
CA ILE A 6 51.06 9.13 69.64
C ILE A 6 51.13 9.21 68.11
N LEU A 7 52.12 8.51 67.52
CA LEU A 7 52.18 8.22 66.07
C LEU A 7 51.06 7.15 65.79
N ALA A 8 50.10 7.51 65.00
CA ALA A 8 49.20 6.54 64.37
C ALA A 8 49.67 6.31 62.94
N GLY A 9 50.03 5.05 62.64
CA GLY A 9 50.45 4.62 61.32
C GLY A 9 49.30 4.68 60.33
N SER A 10 49.57 5.23 59.16
CA SER A 10 48.69 5.16 58.02
C SER A 10 48.76 3.80 57.36
N THR A 11 47.76 2.97 57.62
CA THR A 11 47.45 1.83 56.73
C THR A 11 46.77 2.37 55.49
N GLY A 12 47.49 2.36 54.39
CA GLY A 12 46.90 2.66 53.07
C GLY A 12 45.92 1.56 52.70
N CYS A 13 44.61 1.87 52.74
CA CYS A 13 43.60 1.12 51.99
C CYS A 13 43.75 1.55 50.55
N SER A 14 44.19 0.63 49.71
CA SER A 14 44.09 0.74 48.25
C SER A 14 42.65 0.38 47.93
N ASP A 15 41.77 1.39 47.91
CA ASP A 15 40.43 1.25 47.36
C ASP A 15 40.61 1.21 45.84
N ASN A 16 40.67 0.00 45.28
CA ASN A 16 40.33 -0.23 43.90
C ASN A 16 38.83 0.07 43.76
N GLU A 17 38.46 1.33 43.53
CA GLU A 17 37.18 1.66 42.95
C GLU A 17 37.21 1.11 41.55
N GLU A 18 36.70 -0.14 41.36
CA GLU A 18 36.27 -0.63 40.04
C GLU A 18 35.20 0.32 39.57
N THR A 19 35.59 1.23 38.66
CA THR A 19 34.60 2.05 37.90
C THR A 19 33.68 1.07 37.24
N PRO A 20 32.36 1.04 37.56
CA PRO A 20 31.46 0.10 36.94
C PRO A 20 31.52 0.31 35.41
N GLU A 21 31.80 -0.77 34.68
CA GLU A 21 31.75 -0.73 33.21
C GLU A 21 30.40 -0.17 32.76
N PRO A 22 30.38 0.80 31.84
CA PRO A 22 29.14 1.37 31.34
C PRO A 22 28.28 0.26 30.76
N GLN A 23 27.10 0.05 31.37
CA GLN A 23 26.15 -0.95 30.89
C GLN A 23 25.74 -0.58 29.45
N PRO A 24 25.70 -1.57 28.52
CA PRO A 24 25.30 -1.31 27.16
C PRO A 24 23.88 -0.74 27.13
N LEU A 25 23.69 0.33 26.37
CA LEU A 25 22.37 0.95 26.20
C LEU A 25 21.41 -0.05 25.53
N PRO A 26 20.14 -0.05 25.92
CA PRO A 26 19.16 -0.94 25.32
C PRO A 26 18.98 -0.65 23.81
N VAL A 27 18.76 -1.72 23.05
CA VAL A 27 18.43 -1.58 21.62
C VAL A 27 17.03 -0.97 21.48
N GLU A 28 16.92 0.08 20.68
CA GLU A 28 15.64 0.69 20.34
C GLU A 28 15.34 0.47 18.85
N PHE A 29 14.25 -0.25 18.56
CA PHE A 29 13.74 -0.44 17.19
C PHE A 29 12.42 0.35 17.04
N LYS A 30 12.38 1.28 16.09
CA LYS A 30 11.27 2.21 15.85
C LYS A 30 10.84 2.19 14.39
N LEU A 31 9.54 2.23 14.15
CA LEU A 31 8.93 2.45 12.83
C LEU A 31 8.48 3.91 12.73
N GLU A 32 8.69 4.53 11.57
CA GLU A 32 8.29 5.92 11.33
C GLU A 32 6.77 6.06 11.24
N SER A 33 6.10 5.07 10.65
CA SER A 33 4.66 5.07 10.46
C SER A 33 3.95 3.91 11.15
N LYS A 34 2.76 4.17 11.69
CA LYS A 34 1.86 3.16 12.27
C LYS A 34 0.79 2.70 11.29
N THR A 35 0.54 3.47 10.23
CA THR A 35 -0.45 3.16 9.20
C THR A 35 0.01 3.69 7.85
N VAL A 36 -0.15 2.89 6.82
CA VAL A 36 0.10 3.23 5.42
C VAL A 36 -1.24 3.14 4.70
N PHE A 37 -1.63 4.20 4.00
CA PHE A 37 -2.82 4.24 3.16
C PHE A 37 -2.41 4.06 1.71
N VAL A 38 -3.12 3.18 0.99
CA VAL A 38 -2.83 2.81 -0.39
C VAL A 38 -4.11 2.85 -1.19
N SER A 39 -4.05 3.33 -2.43
CA SER A 39 -5.20 3.30 -3.35
C SER A 39 -5.57 1.86 -3.73
N CYS A 40 -6.77 1.69 -4.29
CA CYS A 40 -7.21 0.39 -4.81
C CYS A 40 -6.30 -0.17 -5.91
N ASP A 41 -5.59 0.68 -6.65
CA ASP A 41 -4.67 0.24 -7.72
C ASP A 41 -3.45 -0.52 -7.20
N GLY A 42 -3.19 -0.43 -5.90
CA GLY A 42 -2.01 -1.00 -5.30
C GLY A 42 -0.76 -0.17 -5.57
N ASP A 43 0.38 -0.70 -5.35
CA ASP A 43 1.72 -0.23 -5.76
C ASP A 43 2.80 -0.70 -4.76
N GLU A 44 4.07 -0.38 -5.06
CA GLU A 44 5.18 -0.56 -4.14
C GLU A 44 5.13 0.50 -3.03
N GLN A 45 5.27 0.05 -1.78
CA GLN A 45 5.21 0.87 -0.59
C GLN A 45 6.47 0.74 0.24
N SER A 46 6.77 1.76 1.05
CA SER A 46 7.88 1.69 2.00
C SER A 46 7.58 2.40 3.31
N VAL A 47 8.13 1.86 4.40
CA VAL A 47 8.11 2.45 5.75
C VAL A 47 9.53 2.50 6.28
N ASN A 48 9.99 3.69 6.67
CA ASN A 48 11.30 3.82 7.28
C ASN A 48 11.31 3.25 8.70
N TYR A 49 12.47 2.71 9.10
CA TYR A 49 12.72 2.32 10.47
C TYR A 49 14.08 2.80 10.95
N THR A 50 14.24 2.86 12.25
CA THR A 50 15.53 3.15 12.90
C THR A 50 15.84 2.11 13.95
N VAL A 51 17.11 1.74 14.07
CA VAL A 51 17.64 0.90 15.14
C VAL A 51 18.74 1.67 15.84
N GLU A 52 18.52 2.06 17.08
CA GLU A 52 19.53 2.68 17.93
C GLU A 52 20.17 1.60 18.81
N ASN A 53 21.49 1.69 19.03
CA ASN A 53 22.29 0.70 19.81
C ASN A 53 22.17 -0.73 19.26
N GLY A 54 21.96 -0.88 17.94
CA GLY A 54 21.79 -2.18 17.29
C GLY A 54 23.04 -3.06 17.41
N LEU A 55 22.84 -4.37 17.49
CA LEU A 55 23.91 -5.35 17.57
C LEU A 55 24.44 -5.73 16.17
N LYS A 56 25.73 -6.11 16.08
CA LYS A 56 26.41 -6.33 14.80
C LYS A 56 25.83 -7.45 13.93
N ASN A 57 25.23 -8.48 14.54
CA ASN A 57 24.69 -9.65 13.82
C ASN A 57 23.16 -9.65 13.83
N ALA A 58 22.56 -8.47 14.00
CA ALA A 58 21.10 -8.37 14.01
C ALA A 58 20.52 -8.52 12.61
N THR A 59 19.34 -9.12 12.56
CA THR A 59 18.51 -9.26 11.35
C THR A 59 17.12 -8.69 11.61
N ILE A 60 16.47 -8.19 10.58
CA ILE A 60 15.07 -7.79 10.65
C ILE A 60 14.28 -8.67 9.70
N LYS A 61 13.36 -9.47 10.27
CA LYS A 61 12.42 -10.29 9.51
C LYS A 61 11.11 -9.55 9.39
N VAL A 62 10.53 -9.54 8.18
CA VAL A 62 9.26 -8.88 7.90
C VAL A 62 8.27 -9.91 7.40
N THR A 63 7.04 -9.84 7.92
CA THR A 63 5.92 -10.71 7.51
C THR A 63 4.65 -9.89 7.41
N ALA A 64 3.70 -10.35 6.60
CA ALA A 64 2.37 -9.80 6.51
C ALA A 64 1.32 -10.87 6.85
N ASP A 65 0.18 -10.46 7.42
CA ASP A 65 -0.93 -11.34 7.80
C ASP A 65 -1.91 -11.61 6.63
N LYS A 66 -1.70 -10.94 5.48
CA LYS A 66 -2.53 -11.07 4.30
C LYS A 66 -1.69 -11.33 3.05
N GLU A 67 -2.21 -12.21 2.18
CA GLU A 67 -1.52 -12.66 0.96
C GLU A 67 -1.38 -11.56 -0.10
N TRP A 68 -2.25 -10.53 -0.06
CA TRP A 68 -2.18 -9.39 -0.99
C TRP A 68 -1.09 -8.36 -0.67
N ILE A 69 -0.32 -8.58 0.40
CA ILE A 69 0.93 -7.88 0.68
C ILE A 69 2.08 -8.79 0.23
N LEU A 70 2.73 -8.44 -0.85
CA LEU A 70 3.75 -9.25 -1.50
C LEU A 70 5.15 -8.79 -1.11
N ASP A 71 6.07 -9.75 -1.03
CA ASP A 71 7.51 -9.55 -0.87
C ASP A 71 7.93 -8.56 0.24
N PRO A 72 7.35 -8.65 1.46
CA PRO A 72 7.74 -7.75 2.54
C PRO A 72 9.17 -8.05 2.98
N GLN A 73 10.04 -7.02 2.95
CA GLN A 73 11.45 -7.14 3.29
C GLN A 73 11.99 -5.88 3.95
N ALA A 74 13.08 -6.00 4.71
CA ALA A 74 13.76 -4.89 5.34
C ALA A 74 15.21 -4.78 4.83
N ALA A 75 15.58 -3.62 4.33
CA ALA A 75 16.93 -3.28 3.91
C ALA A 75 17.17 -1.78 4.05
N ASP A 76 18.40 -1.38 4.36
CA ASP A 76 18.87 0.01 4.35
C ASP A 76 17.96 1.02 5.09
N GLY A 77 17.43 0.61 6.26
CA GLY A 77 16.55 1.46 7.06
C GLY A 77 15.12 1.58 6.55
N LYS A 78 14.72 0.72 5.59
CA LYS A 78 13.37 0.70 5.02
C LYS A 78 12.77 -0.70 5.03
N ILE A 79 11.49 -0.79 5.30
CA ILE A 79 10.66 -1.94 5.00
C ILE A 79 9.96 -1.65 3.69
N THR A 80 10.14 -2.49 2.69
CA THR A 80 9.49 -2.41 1.38
C THR A 80 8.55 -3.59 1.18
N PHE A 81 7.45 -3.36 0.49
CA PHE A 81 6.46 -4.38 0.13
C PHE A 81 5.62 -3.90 -1.04
N THR A 82 5.01 -4.82 -1.76
CA THR A 82 4.07 -4.51 -2.84
C THR A 82 2.65 -4.80 -2.38
N VAL A 83 1.73 -3.90 -2.68
CA VAL A 83 0.29 -4.07 -2.44
C VAL A 83 -0.37 -4.43 -3.76
N GLU A 84 -1.08 -5.56 -3.80
CA GLU A 84 -1.84 -5.97 -4.99
C GLU A 84 -3.01 -5.03 -5.28
N LEU A 85 -3.36 -4.89 -6.57
CA LEU A 85 -4.60 -4.25 -7.00
C LEU A 85 -5.81 -4.89 -6.30
N SER A 86 -6.77 -4.07 -5.88
CA SER A 86 -8.03 -4.51 -5.30
C SER A 86 -9.21 -4.12 -6.17
N SER A 87 -10.11 -5.06 -6.42
CA SER A 87 -11.42 -4.81 -7.00
C SER A 87 -12.55 -4.89 -5.97
N GLU A 88 -12.21 -4.91 -4.68
CA GLU A 88 -13.20 -4.99 -3.61
C GLU A 88 -13.86 -3.63 -3.38
N GLU A 89 -15.18 -3.62 -3.27
CA GLU A 89 -15.98 -2.40 -2.99
C GLU A 89 -15.90 -1.95 -1.52
N GLN A 90 -15.06 -2.58 -0.72
CA GLN A 90 -14.81 -2.26 0.68
C GLN A 90 -13.34 -2.09 0.93
N THR A 91 -13.00 -1.15 1.80
CA THR A 91 -11.65 -0.98 2.33
C THR A 91 -11.17 -2.27 2.98
N ARG A 92 -9.93 -2.68 2.70
CA ARG A 92 -9.32 -3.85 3.35
C ARG A 92 -8.08 -3.47 4.13
N GLU A 93 -7.80 -4.24 5.19
CA GLU A 93 -6.68 -3.97 6.09
C GLU A 93 -5.75 -5.19 6.17
N ALA A 94 -4.46 -4.91 6.31
CA ALA A 94 -3.43 -5.88 6.64
C ALA A 94 -2.54 -5.36 7.76
N THR A 95 -1.87 -6.29 8.46
CA THR A 95 -0.83 -5.97 9.43
C THR A 95 0.51 -6.47 8.90
N VAL A 96 1.48 -5.57 8.83
CA VAL A 96 2.88 -5.92 8.54
C VAL A 96 3.66 -5.87 9.84
N THR A 97 4.35 -6.97 10.14
CA THR A 97 5.11 -7.14 11.37
C THR A 97 6.60 -7.26 11.04
N ALA A 98 7.41 -6.46 11.70
CA ALA A 98 8.86 -6.49 11.63
C ALA A 98 9.45 -6.92 12.97
N VAL A 99 10.33 -7.91 12.96
CA VAL A 99 10.97 -8.48 14.12
C VAL A 99 12.47 -8.28 14.03
N TYR A 100 13.02 -7.47 14.93
CA TYR A 100 14.46 -7.35 15.12
C TYR A 100 14.94 -8.51 15.97
N GLU A 101 15.87 -9.31 15.46
CA GLU A 101 16.47 -10.46 16.13
C GLU A 101 18.00 -10.30 16.19
N ALA A 102 18.58 -10.55 17.35
CA ALA A 102 20.03 -10.61 17.55
C ALA A 102 20.39 -11.65 18.61
N ASP A 103 21.56 -12.24 18.47
CA ASP A 103 22.05 -13.25 19.41
C ASP A 103 22.15 -12.68 20.85
N GLY A 104 21.62 -13.44 21.80
CA GLY A 104 21.68 -13.10 23.23
C GLY A 104 20.69 -12.03 23.70
N THR A 105 19.75 -11.61 22.83
CA THR A 105 18.68 -10.66 23.18
C THR A 105 17.30 -11.23 22.90
N ASN A 106 16.28 -10.69 23.57
CA ASN A 106 14.89 -10.98 23.22
C ASN A 106 14.53 -10.26 21.92
N PRO A 107 13.79 -10.89 21.01
CA PRO A 107 13.30 -10.25 19.79
C PRO A 107 12.45 -9.00 20.12
N ILE A 108 12.62 -7.96 19.30
CA ILE A 108 11.83 -6.73 19.40
C ILE A 108 10.87 -6.69 18.22
N GLU A 109 9.59 -6.79 18.50
CA GLU A 109 8.54 -6.77 17.49
C GLU A 109 7.91 -5.39 17.37
N LYS A 110 7.69 -4.96 16.14
CA LYS A 110 6.93 -3.76 15.77
C LYS A 110 6.03 -4.07 14.59
N SER A 111 4.85 -3.45 14.58
CA SER A 111 3.90 -3.63 13.49
C SER A 111 3.28 -2.31 13.07
N PHE A 112 2.82 -2.27 11.83
CA PHE A 112 2.02 -1.19 11.27
C PHE A 112 0.87 -1.77 10.43
N LYS A 113 -0.18 -0.97 10.26
CA LYS A 113 -1.32 -1.33 9.42
C LYS A 113 -1.10 -0.84 7.99
N VAL A 114 -1.57 -1.62 7.04
CA VAL A 114 -1.78 -1.19 5.65
C VAL A 114 -3.28 -1.16 5.41
N VAL A 115 -3.79 -0.01 5.00
CA VAL A 115 -5.21 0.22 4.71
C VAL A 115 -5.32 0.52 3.22
N GLN A 116 -5.92 -0.40 2.46
CA GLN A 116 -6.16 -0.18 1.05
C GLN A 116 -7.59 0.30 0.84
N GLU A 117 -7.72 1.38 0.07
CA GLU A 117 -9.00 1.98 -0.26
C GLU A 117 -9.88 1.01 -1.03
N ALA A 118 -11.19 1.15 -0.84
CA ALA A 118 -12.18 0.44 -1.64
C ALA A 118 -12.05 0.80 -3.13
N TYR A 119 -12.25 -0.18 -3.98
CA TYR A 119 -12.41 0.07 -5.41
C TYR A 119 -13.74 0.79 -5.64
N ASP A 120 -13.68 2.03 -6.09
CA ASP A 120 -14.86 2.76 -6.56
C ASP A 120 -14.94 2.59 -8.08
N ALA A 121 -15.73 1.59 -8.50
CA ALA A 121 -15.93 1.33 -9.92
C ALA A 121 -16.42 2.60 -10.62
N PRO A 122 -15.71 3.09 -11.65
CA PRO A 122 -16.13 4.32 -12.35
C PRO A 122 -17.52 4.18 -12.96
N PHE A 123 -17.99 2.94 -13.15
CA PHE A 123 -19.31 2.65 -13.69
C PHE A 123 -19.96 1.51 -12.90
N LYS A 124 -21.21 1.74 -12.44
CA LYS A 124 -22.07 0.70 -11.92
C LYS A 124 -23.24 0.48 -12.92
N VAL A 125 -23.35 -0.75 -13.40
CA VAL A 125 -24.43 -1.13 -14.34
C VAL A 125 -25.41 -2.02 -13.62
N SER A 126 -26.69 -1.63 -13.58
CA SER A 126 -27.77 -2.49 -13.15
C SER A 126 -28.74 -2.77 -14.28
N VAL A 127 -29.36 -3.93 -14.27
CA VAL A 127 -30.43 -4.30 -15.20
C VAL A 127 -31.72 -4.37 -14.41
N ASP A 128 -32.55 -3.36 -14.60
CA ASP A 128 -33.82 -3.21 -13.93
C ASP A 128 -34.95 -3.64 -14.92
N ALA A 129 -36.03 -4.15 -14.42
CA ALA A 129 -37.27 -4.45 -15.19
C ALA A 129 -36.99 -5.14 -16.55
N VAL A 130 -36.72 -6.45 -16.50
CA VAL A 130 -36.59 -7.29 -17.70
C VAL A 130 -37.95 -7.84 -18.11
N THR A 131 -38.35 -7.62 -19.38
CA THR A 131 -39.52 -8.22 -20.00
C THR A 131 -39.09 -9.07 -21.22
N PRO A 132 -39.99 -9.85 -21.83
CA PRO A 132 -39.62 -10.60 -23.06
C PRO A 132 -39.15 -9.73 -24.23
N VAL A 133 -39.49 -8.44 -24.23
CA VAL A 133 -39.24 -7.53 -25.36
C VAL A 133 -38.44 -6.27 -24.97
N SER A 134 -38.17 -6.06 -23.69
CA SER A 134 -37.43 -4.89 -23.21
C SER A 134 -36.72 -5.17 -21.91
N ALA A 135 -35.65 -4.36 -21.67
CA ALA A 135 -34.95 -4.27 -20.39
C ALA A 135 -34.59 -2.81 -20.12
N THR A 136 -34.63 -2.40 -18.87
CA THR A 136 -34.10 -1.12 -18.43
C THR A 136 -32.68 -1.37 -17.90
N ILE A 137 -31.71 -0.67 -18.46
CA ILE A 137 -30.32 -0.70 -18.00
C ILE A 137 -30.00 0.65 -17.41
N SER A 138 -29.67 0.66 -16.12
CA SER A 138 -29.21 1.86 -15.41
C SER A 138 -27.70 1.87 -15.33
N LEU A 139 -27.09 2.98 -15.72
CA LEU A 139 -25.66 3.23 -15.60
C LEU A 139 -25.47 4.36 -14.60
N THR A 140 -24.77 4.08 -13.50
CA THR A 140 -24.33 5.09 -12.53
C THR A 140 -22.85 5.33 -12.75
N VAL A 141 -22.47 6.60 -12.92
CA VAL A 141 -21.06 7.02 -13.06
C VAL A 141 -20.59 7.56 -11.72
N SER A 142 -19.50 7.01 -11.19
CA SER A 142 -18.88 7.44 -9.93
C SER A 142 -17.67 8.33 -10.24
N GLY A 143 -17.42 9.33 -9.39
CA GLY A 143 -16.23 10.17 -9.49
C GLY A 143 -16.37 11.42 -10.36
N PRO A 144 -15.25 12.06 -10.71
CA PRO A 144 -15.25 13.29 -11.52
C PRO A 144 -15.83 13.00 -12.90
N GLN A 145 -16.62 13.95 -13.40
CA GLN A 145 -17.32 13.83 -14.68
C GLN A 145 -16.35 13.56 -15.83
N GLN A 146 -16.19 12.30 -16.20
CA GLN A 146 -15.45 11.90 -17.38
C GLN A 146 -16.41 11.49 -18.49
N PRO A 147 -16.15 11.88 -19.74
CA PRO A 147 -16.97 11.45 -20.84
C PRO A 147 -16.85 9.94 -21.04
N TYR A 148 -17.96 9.27 -21.29
CA TYR A 148 -18.03 7.83 -21.53
C TYR A 148 -18.82 7.50 -22.79
N LEU A 149 -18.57 6.31 -23.32
CA LEU A 149 -19.26 5.78 -24.49
C LEU A 149 -20.03 4.51 -24.14
N ILE A 150 -21.30 4.47 -24.49
CA ILE A 150 -22.13 3.26 -24.35
C ILE A 150 -22.21 2.59 -25.72
N LEU A 151 -21.78 1.34 -25.79
CA LEU A 151 -21.86 0.51 -26.99
C LEU A 151 -22.88 -0.60 -26.80
N TYR A 152 -23.71 -0.79 -27.81
CA TYR A 152 -24.67 -1.90 -27.89
C TYR A 152 -24.22 -2.86 -29.00
N SER A 153 -24.20 -4.14 -28.70
CA SER A 153 -23.91 -5.15 -29.71
C SER A 153 -24.84 -6.36 -29.52
N PRO A 154 -25.34 -6.95 -30.59
CA PRO A 154 -26.09 -8.20 -30.51
C PRO A 154 -25.25 -9.31 -29.82
N LYS A 155 -25.91 -10.14 -29.01
CA LYS A 155 -25.23 -11.18 -28.22
C LYS A 155 -24.43 -12.15 -29.09
N ASP A 156 -24.89 -12.44 -30.28
CA ASP A 156 -24.21 -13.32 -31.25
C ASP A 156 -22.91 -12.71 -31.83
N GLN A 157 -22.71 -11.40 -31.72
CA GLN A 157 -21.50 -10.70 -32.12
C GLN A 157 -20.53 -10.50 -30.96
N LEU A 158 -20.99 -10.26 -29.72
CA LEU A 158 -20.15 -10.06 -28.54
C LEU A 158 -19.28 -11.27 -28.20
N GLY A 159 -19.72 -12.51 -28.50
CA GLY A 159 -18.95 -13.71 -28.21
C GLY A 159 -17.76 -13.99 -29.15
N LYS A 160 -17.56 -13.16 -30.19
CA LYS A 160 -16.54 -13.35 -31.22
C LYS A 160 -15.42 -12.29 -31.21
N LEU A 161 -15.60 -11.24 -30.44
CA LEU A 161 -14.68 -10.11 -30.36
C LEU A 161 -14.27 -9.86 -28.91
N THR A 162 -13.02 -9.48 -28.73
CA THR A 162 -12.56 -8.95 -27.46
C THR A 162 -13.13 -7.54 -27.22
N PRO A 163 -13.19 -7.05 -25.98
CA PRO A 163 -13.62 -5.68 -25.68
C PRO A 163 -12.88 -4.61 -26.50
N ASP A 164 -11.57 -4.75 -26.67
CA ASP A 164 -10.74 -3.84 -27.45
C ASP A 164 -11.11 -3.85 -28.94
N GLU A 165 -11.43 -5.02 -29.48
CA GLU A 165 -11.88 -5.13 -30.88
C GLU A 165 -13.25 -4.48 -31.09
N VAL A 166 -14.15 -4.57 -30.10
CA VAL A 166 -15.45 -3.90 -30.15
C VAL A 166 -15.25 -2.38 -30.17
N ILE A 167 -14.44 -1.86 -29.27
CA ILE A 167 -14.13 -0.43 -29.19
C ILE A 167 -13.50 0.04 -30.51
N ARG A 168 -12.47 -0.65 -30.98
CA ARG A 168 -11.78 -0.30 -32.22
C ARG A 168 -12.73 -0.25 -33.42
N LYS A 169 -13.56 -1.26 -33.61
CA LYS A 169 -14.55 -1.29 -34.71
C LYS A 169 -15.55 -0.15 -34.62
N GLN A 170 -15.95 0.25 -33.41
CA GLN A 170 -16.85 1.37 -33.24
C GLN A 170 -16.19 2.70 -33.60
N LEU A 171 -14.92 2.88 -33.24
CA LEU A 171 -14.15 4.07 -33.58
C LEU A 171 -13.92 4.14 -35.10
N GLU A 172 -13.56 3.03 -35.76
CA GLU A 172 -13.45 2.90 -37.21
C GLU A 172 -14.78 3.26 -37.93
N TYR A 173 -15.91 2.80 -37.35
CA TYR A 173 -17.23 3.17 -37.88
C TYR A 173 -17.50 4.67 -37.79
N TYR A 174 -17.18 5.33 -36.68
CA TYR A 174 -17.35 6.78 -36.55
C TYR A 174 -16.46 7.56 -37.52
N GLU A 175 -15.22 7.09 -37.71
CA GLU A 175 -14.30 7.70 -38.71
C GLU A 175 -14.84 7.59 -40.14
N ALA A 176 -15.40 6.44 -40.49
CA ALA A 176 -15.98 6.19 -41.80
C ALA A 176 -17.27 6.98 -42.07
N VAL A 177 -18.11 7.16 -41.05
CA VAL A 177 -19.42 7.83 -41.15
C VAL A 177 -19.26 9.38 -41.19
N ALA A 178 -18.31 9.92 -40.47
CA ALA A 178 -18.15 11.37 -40.29
C ALA A 178 -18.16 12.15 -41.61
N PRO A 179 -17.39 11.79 -42.65
CA PRO A 179 -17.44 12.50 -43.94
C PRO A 179 -18.81 12.41 -44.64
N ALA A 180 -19.50 11.28 -44.52
CA ALA A 180 -20.78 11.05 -45.16
C ALA A 180 -21.90 11.95 -44.62
N ILE A 181 -21.77 12.41 -43.38
CA ILE A 181 -22.71 13.34 -42.73
C ILE A 181 -22.19 14.78 -42.64
N GLY A 182 -21.06 15.09 -43.31
CA GLY A 182 -20.48 16.43 -43.32
C GLY A 182 -19.86 16.88 -42.00
N GLN A 183 -19.43 15.94 -41.17
CA GLN A 183 -18.81 16.19 -39.86
C GLN A 183 -17.38 15.67 -39.80
N THR A 184 -16.61 16.16 -38.86
CA THR A 184 -15.30 15.59 -38.51
C THR A 184 -15.46 14.41 -37.58
N TYR A 185 -14.48 13.49 -37.55
CA TYR A 185 -14.42 12.39 -36.58
C TYR A 185 -14.58 12.88 -35.14
N ARG A 186 -13.92 14.01 -34.81
CA ARG A 186 -14.01 14.60 -33.46
C ARG A 186 -15.44 14.99 -33.07
N GLU A 187 -16.18 15.62 -33.99
CA GLU A 187 -17.57 16.03 -33.77
C GLU A 187 -18.48 14.82 -33.57
N VAL A 188 -18.35 13.78 -34.39
CA VAL A 188 -19.11 12.54 -34.25
C VAL A 188 -18.81 11.86 -32.92
N LEU A 189 -17.54 11.77 -32.52
CA LEU A 189 -17.12 11.18 -31.26
C LEU A 189 -17.67 11.99 -30.07
N GLN A 190 -17.60 13.32 -30.12
CA GLN A 190 -18.14 14.19 -29.06
C GLN A 190 -19.66 14.02 -28.90
N GLN A 191 -20.39 13.84 -30.00
CA GLN A 191 -21.83 13.58 -29.94
C GLN A 191 -22.18 12.18 -29.38
N ALA A 192 -21.31 11.20 -29.62
CA ALA A 192 -21.49 9.83 -29.12
C ALA A 192 -21.13 9.71 -27.63
N LEU A 193 -20.20 10.54 -27.13
CA LEU A 193 -19.81 10.59 -25.74
C LEU A 193 -20.96 11.14 -24.87
N LYS A 194 -21.12 10.56 -23.71
CA LYS A 194 -22.05 11.03 -22.69
C LYS A 194 -21.26 11.76 -21.60
N ALA A 195 -21.88 12.80 -21.05
CA ALA A 195 -21.37 13.43 -19.83
C ALA A 195 -21.82 12.61 -18.62
N GLY A 196 -20.90 12.35 -17.71
CA GLY A 196 -21.20 11.74 -16.41
C GLY A 196 -21.82 12.74 -15.44
#